data_9e07e0c0be3c02b24c7058523e3cc9bf
#
_entry.id   9e07e0c0be3c02b24c7058523e3cc9bf
#
_cell.length_a   1.000
_cell.length_b   1.000
_cell.length_c   1.000
_cell.angle_alpha   90.00
_cell.angle_beta   90.00
_cell.angle_gamma   90.00
#
_symmetry.space_group_name_H-M   'P 1'
#
loop_
_entity.id
_entity.type
_entity.pdbx_description
1 polymer ?
#
loop_
_entity_poly.entity_id
_entity_poly.type
_entity_poly.pdbx_seq_one_letter_code
_entity_poly.pdbx_strand_id
1 'polypeptide(L)' 'MSTKPISVGSLRPGRYIVVDGVACMVKQVQISKPGKHGGTKARIDAVGVLDNIKRVIIKPTGDSIESPL' A
#
# COMPACT_ATOMS: atom_id res chain seq x y z
N MET A 1 3.64 2.96 -17.77
CA MET A 1 3.60 3.84 -16.60
C MET A 1 4.92 3.76 -15.86
N SER A 2 5.53 4.88 -15.59
CA SER A 2 6.76 4.89 -14.80
C SER A 2 6.43 4.85 -13.33
N THR A 3 7.16 4.00 -12.60
CA THR A 3 6.93 3.83 -11.17
C THR A 3 8.26 3.86 -10.42
N LYS A 4 8.18 4.09 -9.14
CA LYS A 4 9.33 4.00 -8.24
C LYS A 4 8.91 3.21 -7.01
N PRO A 5 9.83 2.46 -6.38
CA PRO A 5 9.52 1.80 -5.13
C PRO A 5 9.47 2.81 -3.99
N ILE A 6 8.48 2.66 -3.12
CA ILE A 6 8.40 3.43 -1.89
C ILE A 6 8.20 2.48 -0.73
N SER A 7 8.59 2.89 0.46
CA SER A 7 8.44 2.07 1.65
C SER A 7 6.97 1.94 2.02
N VAL A 8 6.52 0.71 2.28
CA VAL A 8 5.16 0.48 2.75
C VAL A 8 4.90 1.25 4.05
N GLY A 9 5.89 1.34 4.93
CA GLY A 9 5.74 2.06 6.18
C GLY A 9 5.57 3.57 6.03
N SER A 10 5.87 4.12 4.84
CA SER A 10 5.72 5.55 4.59
C SER A 10 4.41 5.90 3.91
N LEU A 11 3.57 4.92 3.61
CA LEU A 11 2.30 5.15 2.96
C LEU A 11 1.34 5.91 3.85
N ARG A 12 0.57 6.79 3.25
CA ARG A 12 -0.45 7.57 3.94
C ARG A 12 -1.68 7.71 3.06
N PRO A 13 -2.86 7.97 3.64
CA PRO A 13 -4.05 8.23 2.85
C PRO A 13 -3.82 9.36 1.85
N GLY A 14 -4.29 9.18 0.64
CA GLY A 14 -4.10 10.13 -0.44
C GLY A 14 -2.92 9.82 -1.36
N ARG A 15 -2.06 8.89 -0.97
CA ARG A 15 -0.96 8.47 -1.84
C ARG A 15 -1.46 7.51 -2.92
N TYR A 16 -0.73 7.44 -4.02
CA TYR A 16 -1.03 6.52 -5.11
C TYR A 16 -0.03 5.39 -5.12
N ILE A 17 -0.52 4.19 -5.37
CA ILE A 17 0.30 2.98 -5.47
C ILE A 17 -0.16 2.18 -6.67
N VAL A 18 0.67 1.22 -7.12
CA VAL A 18 0.33 0.32 -8.20
C VAL A 18 0.08 -1.07 -7.61
N VAL A 19 -1.11 -1.61 -7.84
CA VAL A 19 -1.50 -2.94 -7.41
C VAL A 19 -1.95 -3.72 -8.63
N ASP A 20 -1.29 -4.85 -8.92
CA ASP A 20 -1.61 -5.68 -10.08
C ASP A 20 -1.64 -4.88 -11.38
N GLY A 21 -0.71 -3.95 -11.52
CA GLY A 21 -0.64 -3.11 -12.71
C GLY A 21 -1.67 -1.99 -12.78
N VAL A 22 -2.45 -1.78 -11.72
CA VAL A 22 -3.49 -0.77 -11.67
C VAL A 22 -3.12 0.30 -10.66
N ALA A 23 -3.20 1.57 -11.08
CA ALA A 23 -2.98 2.68 -10.16
C ALA A 23 -4.14 2.78 -9.17
N CYS A 24 -3.83 2.81 -7.90
CA CYS A 24 -4.82 2.87 -6.83
C CYS A 24 -4.50 4.02 -5.89
N MET A 25 -5.54 4.62 -5.33
CA MET A 25 -5.37 5.65 -4.32
C MET A 25 -5.55 5.01 -2.93
N VAL A 26 -4.59 5.26 -2.05
CA VAL A 26 -4.65 4.76 -0.68
C VAL A 26 -5.70 5.55 0.09
N LYS A 27 -6.66 4.85 0.67
CA LYS A 27 -7.71 5.46 1.48
C LYS A 27 -7.41 5.39 2.96
N GLN A 28 -6.79 4.30 3.41
CA GLN A 28 -6.51 4.09 4.82
C GLN A 28 -5.32 3.15 4.97
N VAL A 29 -4.51 3.42 5.98
CA VAL A 29 -3.39 2.54 6.33
C VAL A 29 -3.49 2.24 7.82
N GLN A 30 -3.52 0.96 8.16
CA GLN A 30 -3.51 0.51 9.54
C GLN A 30 -2.24 -0.28 9.80
N ILE A 31 -1.51 0.12 10.83
CA ILE A 31 -0.28 -0.56 11.22
C ILE A 31 -0.59 -1.44 12.41
N SER A 32 -0.24 -2.72 12.32
CA SER A 32 -0.38 -3.64 13.44
C SER A 32 0.99 -4.18 13.81
N LYS A 33 1.20 -4.33 15.12
CA LYS A 33 2.42 -4.91 15.66
C LYS A 33 2.06 -6.29 16.20
N PRO A 34 2.20 -7.34 15.39
CA PRO A 34 1.99 -8.69 15.93
C PRO A 34 3.04 -8.96 17.00
N GLY A 35 2.76 -9.91 17.87
CA GLY A 35 3.62 -10.19 19.00
C GLY A 35 5.02 -10.64 18.62
N LYS A 36 5.57 -11.55 19.38
CA LYS A 36 7.00 -11.84 19.47
C LYS A 36 7.73 -12.21 18.18
N HIS A 37 7.04 -12.63 17.14
CA HIS A 37 7.70 -13.23 15.99
C HIS A 37 7.40 -12.56 14.69
N GLY A 38 6.85 -11.38 14.71
CA GLY A 38 6.52 -10.73 13.47
C GLY A 38 7.01 -9.32 13.43
N GLY A 39 7.45 -8.91 12.28
CA GLY A 39 7.64 -7.50 12.02
C GLY A 39 6.29 -6.80 11.99
N THR A 40 6.32 -5.48 12.06
CA THR A 40 5.14 -4.66 11.92
C THR A 40 4.56 -4.85 10.52
N LYS A 41 3.24 -5.01 10.45
CA LYS A 41 2.55 -5.15 9.16
C LYS A 41 1.60 -4.00 8.95
N ALA A 42 1.47 -3.61 7.70
CA ALA A 42 0.55 -2.54 7.30
C ALA A 42 -0.58 -3.13 6.48
N ARG A 43 -1.81 -2.80 6.87
CA ARG A 43 -2.99 -3.09 6.06
C ARG A 43 -3.34 -1.83 5.29
N ILE A 44 -3.35 -1.94 3.98
CA ILE A 44 -3.53 -0.81 3.10
C ILE A 44 -4.87 -0.97 2.37
N ASP A 45 -5.78 -0.06 2.61
CA ASP A 45 -7.04 0.00 1.87
C ASP A 45 -6.88 0.99 0.72
N ALA A 46 -7.01 0.51 -0.51
CA ALA A 46 -6.84 1.33 -1.70
C ALA A 46 -7.97 1.09 -2.68
N VAL A 47 -8.22 2.09 -3.53
CA VAL A 47 -9.27 2.02 -4.54
C VAL A 47 -8.66 2.34 -5.88
N GLY A 48 -8.93 1.50 -6.88
CA GLY A 48 -8.46 1.74 -8.24
C GLY A 48 -8.95 3.06 -8.78
N VAL A 49 -8.04 3.80 -9.40
CA VAL A 49 -8.37 5.15 -9.90
C VAL A 49 -9.32 5.08 -11.08
N LEU A 50 -9.19 4.06 -11.92
CA LEU A 50 -10.00 3.92 -13.13
C LEU A 50 -11.21 3.00 -12.94
N ASP A 51 -11.05 1.95 -12.16
CA ASP A 51 -12.09 0.93 -12.04
C ASP A 51 -12.90 1.03 -10.75
N ASN A 52 -12.49 1.87 -9.83
CA ASN A 52 -13.12 2.06 -8.52
C ASN A 52 -13.23 0.78 -7.69
N ILE A 53 -12.41 -0.22 -8.00
CA ILE A 53 -12.43 -1.47 -7.27
C ILE A 53 -11.59 -1.33 -6.00
N LYS A 54 -12.21 -1.62 -4.86
CA LYS A 54 -11.52 -1.58 -3.58
C LYS A 54 -10.59 -2.78 -3.45
N ARG A 55 -9.36 -2.51 -3.05
CA ARG A 55 -8.35 -3.53 -2.81
C ARG A 55 -7.75 -3.36 -1.44
N VAL A 56 -7.55 -4.47 -0.76
CA VAL A 56 -6.91 -4.49 0.55
C VAL A 56 -5.63 -5.29 0.43
N ILE A 57 -4.53 -4.68 0.86
CA ILE A 57 -3.21 -5.29 0.79
C ILE A 57 -2.61 -5.33 2.17
N ILE A 58 -2.00 -6.44 2.54
CA ILE A 58 -1.28 -6.57 3.79
C ILE A 58 0.17 -6.87 3.47
N LYS A 59 1.07 -6.00 3.90
CA LYS A 59 2.51 -6.16 3.67
C LYS A 59 3.29 -5.75 4.89
N PRO A 60 4.47 -6.34 5.11
CA PRO A 60 5.38 -5.85 6.15
C PRO A 60 5.76 -4.40 5.89
N THR A 61 5.91 -3.62 6.94
CA THR A 61 6.27 -2.20 6.80
C THR A 61 7.67 -2.02 6.20
N GLY A 62 8.52 -3.04 6.31
CA GLY A 62 9.85 -2.99 5.70
C GLY A 62 9.87 -3.27 4.20
N ASP A 63 8.73 -3.72 3.64
CA ASP A 63 8.65 -3.96 2.20
C ASP A 63 8.49 -2.66 1.44
N SER A 64 8.65 -2.76 0.12
CA SER A 64 8.39 -1.65 -0.76
C SER A 64 7.21 -1.97 -1.66
N ILE A 65 6.57 -0.94 -2.17
CA ILE A 65 5.48 -1.06 -3.13
C ILE A 65 5.68 0.00 -4.20
N GLU A 66 5.27 -0.29 -5.41
CA GLU A 66 5.44 0.65 -6.50
C GLU A 66 4.45 1.79 -6.41
N SER A 67 4.93 2.98 -6.69
CA SER A 67 4.12 4.19 -6.72
C SER A 67 4.30 4.86 -8.08
N PRO A 68 3.23 5.37 -8.70
CA PRO A 68 3.37 6.11 -9.96
C PRO A 68 4.21 7.35 -9.76
N LEU A 69 4.98 7.65 -10.77
CA LEU A 69 5.75 8.89 -10.80
C LEU A 69 4.88 10.07 -11.19
#